data_533b76b4f209ee95608bdea447925b59
#
_entry.id   533b76b4f209ee95608bdea447925b59
#
_cell.length_a   1.000
_cell.length_b   1.000
_cell.length_c   1.000
_cell.angle_alpha   90.00
_cell.angle_beta   90.00
_cell.angle_gamma   90.00
#
_symmetry.space_group_name_H-M   'P 1'
#
loop_
_entity.id
_entity.type
_entity.pdbx_description
1 polymer ?
#
loop_
_entity_poly.entity_id
_entity_poly.type
_entity_poly.pdbx_seq_one_letter_code
_entity_poly.pdbx_strand_id
1 'polypeptide(L)'
;MAVKIFSSRDEKSWFRESEIYQTVMLRHENILGFIAADNKDEVTWTQLWLVTDFHQHGSLFDYLSKHTVSPDTCVNMARGIANGLTHLHLEISGTQGKPAIAHRDLKSRNILVKKDLTCVIADLGLCVKLTDQEEVDIPFNNKVGTKRYMAPELLNETINEKQFDAWKRADVYR
;
A
#
# COMPACT_ATOMS: atom_id res chain seq x y z
N MET A 1 8.80 -13.82 -8.70
CA MET A 1 9.24 -12.48 -8.22
C MET A 1 8.83 -11.42 -9.23
N ALA A 2 8.46 -10.25 -8.77
CA ALA A 2 8.27 -9.03 -9.54
C ALA A 2 9.31 -8.00 -9.10
N VAL A 3 9.80 -7.20 -10.05
CA VAL A 3 10.75 -6.12 -9.77
C VAL A 3 10.13 -4.80 -10.24
N LYS A 4 9.89 -3.88 -9.31
CA LYS A 4 9.52 -2.50 -9.59
C LYS A 4 10.82 -1.69 -9.65
N ILE A 5 11.06 -1.07 -10.80
CA ILE A 5 12.28 -0.29 -11.05
C ILE A 5 11.93 1.19 -10.97
N PHE A 6 12.63 1.91 -10.12
CA PHE A 6 12.54 3.35 -9.98
C PHE A 6 13.76 4.00 -10.63
N SER A 7 13.59 5.16 -11.19
CA SER A 7 14.71 6.01 -11.62
C SER A 7 15.36 6.69 -10.41
N SER A 8 16.60 7.12 -10.56
CA SER A 8 17.28 7.91 -9.53
C SER A 8 16.53 9.21 -9.16
N ARG A 9 15.67 9.72 -10.05
CA ARG A 9 14.81 10.89 -9.78
C ARG A 9 13.69 10.57 -8.79
N ASP A 10 13.32 9.29 -8.68
CA ASP A 10 12.23 8.80 -7.82
C ASP A 10 12.76 8.19 -6.52
N GLU A 11 14.01 8.47 -6.15
CA GLU A 11 14.69 7.90 -4.98
C GLU A 11 13.89 8.06 -3.69
N LYS A 12 13.28 9.24 -3.47
CA LYS A 12 12.45 9.47 -2.28
C LYS A 12 11.22 8.56 -2.22
N SER A 13 10.61 8.29 -3.37
CA SER A 13 9.45 7.38 -3.46
C SER A 13 9.87 5.93 -3.22
N TRP A 14 11.01 5.53 -3.79
CA TRP A 14 11.59 4.21 -3.56
C TRP A 14 11.96 4.01 -2.09
N PHE A 15 12.65 5.00 -1.50
CA PHE A 15 13.04 4.94 -0.09
C PHE A 15 11.83 4.79 0.82
N ARG A 16 10.78 5.62 0.60
CA ARG A 16 9.55 5.55 1.39
C ARG A 16 8.87 4.19 1.26
N GLU A 17 8.70 3.68 0.05
CA GLU A 17 8.04 2.40 -0.17
C GLU A 17 8.83 1.24 0.45
N SER A 18 10.15 1.23 0.28
CA SER A 18 11.03 0.22 0.89
C SER A 18 11.04 0.29 2.42
N GLU A 19 11.05 1.50 3.00
CA GLU A 19 10.96 1.72 4.45
C GLU A 19 9.66 1.12 5.02
N ILE A 20 8.52 1.39 4.38
CA ILE A 20 7.23 0.84 4.81
C ILE A 20 7.24 -0.69 4.73
N TYR A 21 7.70 -1.27 3.62
CA TYR A 21 7.76 -2.74 3.48
C TYR A 21 8.70 -3.42 4.49
N GLN A 22 9.74 -2.74 4.95
CA GLN A 22 10.68 -3.23 5.96
C GLN A 22 10.19 -3.03 7.39
N THR A 23 9.01 -2.43 7.58
CA THR A 23 8.42 -2.28 8.91
C THR A 23 8.25 -3.64 9.57
N VAL A 24 8.73 -3.76 10.80
CA VAL A 24 8.61 -4.99 11.59
C VAL A 24 7.13 -5.36 11.72
N MET A 25 6.82 -6.67 11.62
CA MET A 25 5.46 -7.21 11.68
C MET A 25 4.49 -6.71 10.61
N LEU A 26 4.97 -6.08 9.52
CA LEU A 26 4.11 -5.71 8.39
C LEU A 26 3.63 -6.94 7.61
N ARG A 27 4.40 -8.02 7.59
CA ARG A 27 4.09 -9.22 6.79
C ARG A 27 2.75 -9.81 7.18
N HIS A 28 1.87 -9.95 6.19
CA HIS A 28 0.51 -10.47 6.35
C HIS A 28 0.04 -11.13 5.06
N GLU A 29 -0.82 -12.13 5.14
CA GLU A 29 -1.31 -12.89 3.97
C GLU A 29 -2.06 -12.03 2.93
N ASN A 30 -2.59 -10.87 3.32
CA ASN A 30 -3.30 -9.92 2.46
C ASN A 30 -2.52 -8.61 2.23
N ILE A 31 -1.22 -8.60 2.52
CA ILE A 31 -0.27 -7.55 2.11
C ILE A 31 0.72 -8.16 1.13
N LEU A 32 1.08 -7.43 0.07
CA LEU A 32 2.04 -7.91 -0.92
C LEU A 32 3.37 -8.26 -0.25
N GLY A 33 3.84 -9.49 -0.48
CA GLY A 33 5.07 -9.99 0.11
C GLY A 33 6.28 -9.23 -0.43
N PHE A 34 7.03 -8.59 0.46
CA PHE A 34 8.30 -7.94 0.18
C PHE A 34 9.44 -8.97 0.29
N ILE A 35 10.37 -8.92 -0.67
CA ILE A 35 11.53 -9.81 -0.73
C ILE A 35 12.81 -9.02 -0.46
N ALA A 36 13.04 -7.93 -1.22
CA ALA A 36 14.25 -7.11 -1.08
C ALA A 36 14.06 -5.72 -1.69
N ALA A 37 14.85 -4.77 -1.23
CA ALA A 37 15.12 -3.51 -1.91
C ALA A 37 16.62 -3.42 -2.16
N ASP A 38 17.02 -3.02 -3.35
CA ASP A 38 18.42 -2.95 -3.76
C ASP A 38 18.64 -1.82 -4.76
N ASN A 39 19.88 -1.41 -4.93
CA ASN A 39 20.29 -0.50 -5.99
C ASN A 39 21.23 -1.22 -6.96
N LYS A 40 21.08 -0.94 -8.22
CA LYS A 40 21.97 -1.43 -9.27
C LYS A 40 22.58 -0.24 -9.99
N ASP A 41 23.89 -0.10 -9.80
CA ASP A 41 24.67 0.92 -10.49
C ASP A 41 25.02 0.42 -11.90
N GLU A 42 24.59 1.18 -12.88
CA GLU A 42 25.03 1.06 -14.27
C GLU A 42 26.03 2.20 -14.56
N VAL A 43 26.79 2.11 -15.66
CA VAL A 43 27.85 3.08 -15.99
C VAL A 43 27.35 4.53 -16.04
N THR A 44 26.09 4.75 -16.35
CA THR A 44 25.52 6.10 -16.57
C THR A 44 24.32 6.44 -15.69
N TRP A 45 23.74 5.48 -14.98
CA TRP A 45 22.58 5.66 -14.09
C TRP A 45 22.50 4.59 -13.03
N THR A 46 21.84 4.91 -11.92
CA THR A 46 21.48 3.96 -10.86
C THR A 46 20.00 3.58 -11.00
N GLN A 47 19.72 2.28 -11.01
CA GLN A 47 18.36 1.74 -10.89
C GLN A 47 18.11 1.38 -9.43
N LEU A 48 16.94 1.77 -8.92
CA LEU A 48 16.50 1.43 -7.57
C LEU A 48 15.41 0.36 -7.69
N TRP A 49 15.65 -0.80 -7.10
CA TRP A 49 14.82 -1.98 -7.24
C TRP A 49 14.02 -2.25 -5.98
N LEU A 50 12.75 -2.54 -6.14
CA LEU A 50 11.88 -3.11 -5.12
C LEU A 50 11.41 -4.48 -5.61
N VAL A 51 11.80 -5.52 -4.91
CA VAL A 51 11.52 -6.92 -5.27
C VAL A 51 10.41 -7.45 -4.37
N THR A 52 9.36 -7.96 -4.99
CA THR A 52 8.16 -8.46 -4.30
C THR A 52 7.70 -9.80 -4.88
N ASP A 53 6.71 -10.41 -4.24
CA ASP A 53 6.00 -11.54 -4.81
C ASP A 53 5.35 -11.17 -6.15
N PHE A 54 5.28 -12.14 -7.04
CA PHE A 54 4.59 -12.00 -8.33
C PHE A 54 3.23 -12.70 -8.29
N HIS A 55 2.19 -11.97 -8.66
CA HIS A 55 0.83 -12.49 -8.78
C HIS A 55 0.38 -12.48 -10.25
N GLN A 56 0.21 -13.69 -10.82
CA GLN A 56 -0.02 -13.88 -12.26
C GLN A 56 -1.32 -13.27 -12.78
N HIS A 57 -2.33 -13.08 -11.92
CA HIS A 57 -3.61 -12.47 -12.28
C HIS A 57 -3.54 -10.94 -12.35
N GLY A 58 -2.41 -10.35 -11.94
CA GLY A 58 -2.23 -8.90 -11.98
C GLY A 58 -3.11 -8.16 -10.98
N SER A 59 -3.48 -6.93 -11.32
CA SER A 59 -4.33 -6.11 -10.46
C SER A 59 -5.80 -6.56 -10.48
N LEU A 60 -6.52 -6.28 -9.42
CA LEU A 60 -7.97 -6.51 -9.34
C LEU A 60 -8.71 -5.77 -10.48
N PHE A 61 -8.23 -4.58 -10.84
CA PHE A 61 -8.77 -3.83 -11.97
C PHE A 61 -8.64 -4.62 -13.29
N ASP A 62 -7.45 -5.13 -13.60
CA ASP A 62 -7.18 -5.86 -14.84
C ASP A 62 -7.88 -7.22 -14.84
N TYR A 63 -7.96 -7.86 -13.68
CA TYR A 63 -8.65 -9.13 -13.52
C TYR A 63 -10.15 -9.00 -13.79
N LEU A 64 -10.83 -8.05 -13.13
CA LEU A 64 -12.27 -7.83 -13.29
C LEU A 64 -12.65 -7.23 -14.65
N SER A 65 -11.69 -6.62 -15.36
CA SER A 65 -11.90 -6.18 -16.75
C SER A 65 -12.01 -7.34 -17.75
N LYS A 66 -11.55 -8.53 -17.36
CA LYS A 66 -11.48 -9.73 -18.23
C LYS A 66 -12.33 -10.90 -17.74
N HIS A 67 -12.72 -10.88 -16.46
CA HIS A 67 -13.39 -11.99 -15.81
C HIS A 67 -14.58 -11.50 -14.97
N THR A 68 -15.64 -12.30 -14.97
CA THR A 68 -16.71 -12.18 -13.99
C THR A 68 -16.44 -13.11 -12.83
N VAL A 69 -16.86 -12.72 -11.63
CA VAL A 69 -16.69 -13.54 -10.42
C VAL A 69 -18.04 -13.88 -9.81
N SER A 70 -18.11 -15.03 -9.14
CA SER A 70 -19.29 -15.40 -8.36
C SER A 70 -19.45 -14.48 -7.14
N PRO A 71 -20.66 -14.35 -6.57
CA PRO A 71 -20.86 -13.59 -5.32
C PRO A 71 -19.92 -14.05 -4.19
N ASP A 72 -19.74 -15.35 -4.02
CA ASP A 72 -18.85 -15.90 -2.99
C ASP A 72 -17.39 -15.50 -3.21
N THR A 73 -16.93 -15.55 -4.45
CA THR A 73 -15.58 -15.10 -4.82
C THR A 73 -15.42 -13.61 -4.55
N CYS A 74 -16.43 -12.79 -4.91
CA CYS A 74 -16.42 -11.36 -4.65
C CYS A 74 -16.30 -11.05 -3.15
N VAL A 75 -17.10 -11.72 -2.31
CA VAL A 75 -17.04 -11.58 -0.84
C VAL A 75 -15.67 -12.00 -0.29
N ASN A 76 -15.10 -13.09 -0.80
CA ASN A 76 -13.77 -13.55 -0.38
C ASN A 76 -12.66 -12.55 -0.77
N MET A 77 -12.71 -11.98 -1.96
CA MET A 77 -11.80 -10.91 -2.39
C MET A 77 -11.92 -9.69 -1.49
N ALA A 78 -13.14 -9.22 -1.25
CA ALA A 78 -13.41 -8.07 -0.39
C ALA A 78 -12.92 -8.31 1.05
N ARG A 79 -13.16 -9.50 1.60
CA ARG A 79 -12.67 -9.90 2.92
C ARG A 79 -11.15 -9.87 3.01
N GLY A 80 -10.43 -10.37 1.98
CA GLY A 80 -8.98 -10.29 1.92
C GLY A 80 -8.47 -8.85 1.95
N ILE A 81 -9.10 -7.96 1.18
CA ILE A 81 -8.76 -6.52 1.17
C ILE A 81 -9.01 -5.90 2.55
N ALA A 82 -10.16 -6.15 3.16
CA ALA A 82 -10.50 -5.63 4.47
C ALA A 82 -9.54 -6.13 5.56
N ASN A 83 -9.15 -7.41 5.53
CA ASN A 83 -8.17 -7.97 6.47
C ASN A 83 -6.80 -7.31 6.30
N GLY A 84 -6.33 -7.15 5.06
CA GLY A 84 -5.07 -6.45 4.78
C GLY A 84 -5.09 -5.00 5.27
N LEU A 85 -6.20 -4.27 5.03
CA LEU A 85 -6.36 -2.90 5.49
C LEU A 85 -6.44 -2.82 7.02
N THR A 86 -7.14 -3.73 7.66
CA THR A 86 -7.20 -3.84 9.12
C THR A 86 -5.81 -4.05 9.70
N HIS A 87 -4.99 -4.94 9.11
CA HIS A 87 -3.62 -5.18 9.53
C HIS A 87 -2.75 -3.92 9.37
N LEU A 88 -2.89 -3.17 8.26
CA LEU A 88 -2.19 -1.89 8.09
C LEU A 88 -2.58 -0.90 9.20
N HIS A 89 -3.87 -0.72 9.44
CA HIS A 89 -4.41 0.26 10.40
C HIS A 89 -4.15 -0.10 11.87
N LEU A 90 -3.90 -1.39 12.16
CA LEU A 90 -3.64 -1.86 13.52
C LEU A 90 -2.24 -1.46 13.96
N GLU A 91 -2.14 -0.80 15.11
CA GLU A 91 -0.90 -0.65 15.85
C GLU A 91 -0.64 -1.92 16.65
N ILE A 92 0.58 -2.44 16.57
CA ILE A 92 1.04 -3.57 17.36
C ILE A 92 2.11 -3.05 18.32
N SER A 93 1.74 -2.91 19.58
CA SER A 93 2.66 -2.41 20.64
C SER A 93 3.61 -3.53 21.08
N GLY A 94 4.85 -3.17 21.41
CA GLY A 94 5.87 -4.09 21.93
C GLY A 94 7.28 -3.71 21.51
N THR A 95 8.28 -4.49 21.95
CA THR A 95 9.70 -4.26 21.60
C THR A 95 10.00 -4.40 20.11
N GLN A 96 9.15 -5.12 19.38
CA GLN A 96 9.15 -5.24 17.92
C GLN A 96 7.75 -4.92 17.41
N GLY A 97 7.28 -3.72 17.71
CA GLY A 97 5.96 -3.27 17.34
C GLY A 97 5.84 -2.85 15.87
N LYS A 98 4.61 -2.68 15.42
CA LYS A 98 4.27 -2.12 14.11
C LYS A 98 3.46 -0.84 14.33
N PRO A 99 3.86 0.32 13.76
CA PRO A 99 3.03 1.51 13.79
C PRO A 99 1.72 1.27 13.02
N ALA A 100 0.70 2.03 13.34
CA ALA A 100 -0.49 2.11 12.50
C ALA A 100 -0.12 2.81 11.18
N ILE A 101 -0.57 2.24 10.06
CA ILE A 101 -0.25 2.69 8.70
C ILE A 101 -1.56 2.90 7.94
N ALA A 102 -1.76 4.08 7.34
CA ALA A 102 -2.84 4.35 6.41
C ALA A 102 -2.30 4.38 4.97
N HIS A 103 -3.03 3.76 4.04
CA HIS A 103 -2.55 3.50 2.68
C HIS A 103 -2.52 4.73 1.77
N ARG A 104 -3.52 5.60 1.86
CA ARG A 104 -3.73 6.84 1.08
C ARG A 104 -3.99 6.70 -0.43
N ASP A 105 -3.79 5.56 -1.03
CA ASP A 105 -4.11 5.34 -2.45
C ASP A 105 -4.70 3.95 -2.70
N LEU A 106 -5.60 3.51 -1.80
CA LEU A 106 -6.29 2.25 -1.98
C LEU A 106 -7.20 2.34 -3.22
N LYS A 107 -7.00 1.44 -4.16
CA LYS A 107 -7.74 1.35 -5.43
C LYS A 107 -7.55 -0.03 -6.05
N SER A 108 -8.44 -0.41 -6.96
CA SER A 108 -8.39 -1.72 -7.61
C SER A 108 -7.10 -2.00 -8.39
N ARG A 109 -6.34 -0.98 -8.82
CA ARG A 109 -5.02 -1.14 -9.43
C ARG A 109 -3.92 -1.47 -8.44
N ASN A 110 -4.09 -1.10 -7.17
CA ASN A 110 -3.16 -1.36 -6.07
C ASN A 110 -3.55 -2.59 -5.23
N ILE A 111 -4.53 -3.34 -5.69
CA ILE A 111 -4.89 -4.66 -5.15
C ILE A 111 -4.47 -5.70 -6.18
N LEU A 112 -3.70 -6.70 -5.76
CA LEU A 112 -3.29 -7.81 -6.64
C LEU A 112 -4.06 -9.07 -6.30
N VAL A 113 -4.38 -9.85 -7.34
CA VAL A 113 -5.15 -11.09 -7.22
C VAL A 113 -4.20 -12.29 -7.21
N LYS A 114 -4.23 -13.07 -6.13
CA LYS A 114 -3.44 -14.29 -5.98
C LYS A 114 -4.04 -15.45 -6.82
N LYS A 115 -3.28 -16.53 -6.93
CA LYS A 115 -3.69 -17.73 -7.68
C LYS A 115 -4.98 -18.37 -7.14
N ASP A 116 -5.21 -18.29 -5.84
CA ASP A 116 -6.40 -18.78 -5.13
C ASP A 116 -7.58 -17.80 -5.15
N LEU A 117 -7.49 -16.73 -5.92
CA LEU A 117 -8.45 -15.63 -6.04
C LEU A 117 -8.66 -14.83 -4.75
N THR A 118 -7.77 -14.94 -3.77
CA THR A 118 -7.71 -13.98 -2.67
C THR A 118 -6.89 -12.74 -3.08
N CYS A 119 -6.97 -11.67 -2.30
CA CYS A 119 -6.35 -10.39 -2.66
C CYS A 119 -5.26 -9.98 -1.66
N VAL A 120 -4.28 -9.25 -2.19
CA VAL A 120 -3.25 -8.55 -1.39
C VAL A 120 -3.22 -7.07 -1.75
N ILE A 121 -2.99 -6.23 -0.73
CA ILE A 121 -2.75 -4.80 -0.88
C ILE A 121 -1.30 -4.57 -1.29
N ALA A 122 -1.08 -3.69 -2.25
CA ALA A 122 0.22 -3.36 -2.83
C ALA A 122 0.40 -1.84 -2.97
N ASP A 123 1.61 -1.41 -3.34
CA ASP A 123 1.97 0.01 -3.60
C ASP A 123 1.86 0.89 -2.35
N LEU A 124 2.77 0.65 -1.39
CA LEU A 124 2.79 1.33 -0.09
C LEU A 124 3.59 2.66 -0.10
N GLY A 125 3.99 3.15 -1.26
CA GLY A 125 4.83 4.35 -1.39
C GLY A 125 4.20 5.65 -0.94
N LEU A 126 2.87 5.71 -0.80
CA LEU A 126 2.14 6.90 -0.35
C LEU A 126 1.62 6.79 1.10
N CYS A 127 1.93 5.70 1.78
CA CYS A 127 1.42 5.44 3.13
C CYS A 127 1.83 6.52 4.13
N VAL A 128 0.91 6.78 5.05
CA VAL A 128 1.10 7.59 6.25
C VAL A 128 1.25 6.66 7.44
N LYS A 129 2.21 6.91 8.31
CA LYS A 129 2.37 6.13 9.55
C LYS A 129 2.22 7.00 10.79
N LEU A 130 1.71 6.41 11.85
CA LEU A 130 1.71 7.01 13.18
C LEU A 130 3.08 6.75 13.81
N THR A 131 3.74 7.81 14.29
CA THR A 131 5.02 7.68 14.99
C THR A 131 4.81 7.33 16.45
N ASP A 132 5.87 6.88 17.14
CA ASP A 132 5.86 6.60 18.59
C ASP A 132 5.55 7.87 19.42
N GLN A 133 5.66 9.06 18.84
CA GLN A 133 5.34 10.35 19.45
C GLN A 133 3.88 10.77 19.19
N GLU A 134 3.05 9.87 18.68
CA GLU A 134 1.67 10.13 18.24
C GLU A 134 1.56 11.19 17.13
N GLU A 135 2.65 11.43 16.41
CA GLU A 135 2.66 12.32 15.24
C GLU A 135 2.38 11.55 13.96
N VAL A 136 1.73 12.24 13.03
CA VAL A 136 1.40 11.68 11.71
C VAL A 136 2.54 11.97 10.74
N ASP A 137 3.31 10.94 10.37
CA ASP A 137 4.40 11.04 9.39
C ASP A 137 3.83 10.93 7.98
N ILE A 138 3.67 12.09 7.33
CA ILE A 138 3.14 12.24 5.97
C ILE A 138 4.30 12.37 4.98
N PRO A 139 4.39 11.55 3.93
CA PRO A 139 5.42 11.70 2.90
C PRO A 139 5.29 13.05 2.17
N PHE A 140 6.39 13.54 1.65
CA PHE A 140 6.61 14.90 1.13
C PHE A 140 5.57 15.45 0.13
N ASN A 141 4.71 14.59 -0.44
CA ASN A 141 3.66 14.97 -1.38
C ASN A 141 2.27 14.85 -0.73
N ASN A 142 1.72 15.96 -0.23
CA ASN A 142 0.40 15.97 0.44
C ASN A 142 -0.78 15.79 -0.53
N LYS A 143 -0.61 16.18 -1.82
CA LYS A 143 -1.70 16.16 -2.83
C LYS A 143 -1.57 15.00 -3.80
N VAL A 144 -1.48 13.78 -3.27
CA VAL A 144 -1.32 12.56 -4.08
C VAL A 144 -2.48 11.59 -3.86
N GLY A 145 -2.69 10.75 -4.83
CA GLY A 145 -3.72 9.72 -4.84
C GLY A 145 -4.63 9.85 -6.06
N THR A 146 -5.43 8.83 -6.27
CA THR A 146 -6.31 8.76 -7.44
C THR A 146 -7.64 9.45 -7.13
N LYS A 147 -7.87 10.64 -7.67
CA LYS A 147 -9.06 11.49 -7.37
C LYS A 147 -10.39 10.74 -7.34
N ARG A 148 -10.59 9.78 -8.26
CA ARG A 148 -11.82 8.98 -8.35
C ARG A 148 -12.15 8.21 -7.07
N TYR A 149 -11.13 7.84 -6.29
CA TYR A 149 -11.26 7.04 -5.07
C TYR A 149 -11.12 7.88 -3.80
N MET A 150 -10.82 9.18 -3.93
CA MET A 150 -10.61 10.04 -2.76
C MET A 150 -11.91 10.29 -2.00
N ALA A 151 -11.81 10.23 -0.68
CA ALA A 151 -12.87 10.64 0.23
C ALA A 151 -13.19 12.15 0.07
N PRO A 152 -14.42 12.59 0.32
CA PRO A 152 -14.82 13.98 0.14
C PRO A 152 -13.94 14.97 0.91
N GLU A 153 -13.53 14.62 2.14
CA GLU A 153 -12.66 15.45 2.98
C GLU A 153 -11.27 15.64 2.40
N LEU A 154 -10.78 14.68 1.59
CA LEU A 154 -9.51 14.81 0.86
C LEU A 154 -9.68 15.69 -0.38
N LEU A 155 -10.81 15.55 -1.10
CA LEU A 155 -11.08 16.35 -2.29
C LEU A 155 -11.29 17.82 -1.96
N ASN A 156 -11.96 18.11 -0.82
CA ASN A 156 -12.27 19.44 -0.35
C ASN A 156 -11.16 20.04 0.53
N GLU A 157 -10.06 19.31 0.73
CA GLU A 157 -8.93 19.73 1.57
C GLU A 157 -9.35 20.05 3.03
N THR A 158 -10.38 19.36 3.54
CA THR A 158 -10.92 19.56 4.91
C THR A 158 -10.47 18.50 5.89
N ILE A 159 -9.69 17.52 5.45
CA ILE A 159 -9.14 16.48 6.31
C ILE A 159 -8.25 17.06 7.40
N ASN A 160 -8.39 16.59 8.64
CA ASN A 160 -7.45 16.93 9.70
C ASN A 160 -6.19 16.03 9.59
N GLU A 161 -5.18 16.52 8.90
CA GLU A 161 -3.94 15.78 8.63
C GLU A 161 -3.19 15.35 9.90
N LYS A 162 -3.40 16.03 11.03
CA LYS A 162 -2.77 15.70 12.32
C LYS A 162 -3.46 14.55 13.05
N GLN A 163 -4.66 14.17 12.63
CA GLN A 163 -5.40 13.06 13.23
C GLN A 163 -5.25 11.80 12.38
N PHE A 164 -4.51 10.82 12.85
CA PHE A 164 -4.29 9.57 12.11
C PHE A 164 -5.60 8.84 11.77
N ASP A 165 -6.59 8.87 12.66
CA ASP A 165 -7.92 8.27 12.40
C ASP A 165 -8.66 8.90 11.22
N ALA A 166 -8.38 10.15 10.85
CA ALA A 166 -8.93 10.74 9.64
C ALA A 166 -8.41 10.05 8.38
N TRP A 167 -7.14 9.67 8.37
CA TRP A 167 -6.53 8.90 7.28
C TRP A 167 -7.09 7.49 7.17
N LYS A 168 -7.31 6.80 8.31
CA LYS A 168 -7.97 5.47 8.32
C LYS A 168 -9.38 5.54 7.74
N ARG A 169 -10.18 6.55 8.14
CA ARG A 169 -11.54 6.73 7.57
C ARG A 169 -11.50 7.00 6.07
N ALA A 170 -10.56 7.80 5.61
CA ALA A 170 -10.38 8.08 4.19
C ALA A 170 -10.00 6.81 3.39
N ASP A 171 -9.23 5.88 3.96
CA ASP A 171 -8.95 4.58 3.33
C ASP A 171 -10.19 3.69 3.26
N VAL A 172 -11.02 3.67 4.31
CA VAL A 172 -12.26 2.87 4.33
C VAL A 172 -13.28 3.37 3.31
N TYR A 173 -13.27 4.66 2.99
CA TYR A 173 -14.14 5.23 1.94
C TYR A 173 -13.77 4.74 0.54
N ARG A 174 -12.50 4.42 0.29
CA ARG A 174 -11.94 4.05 -1.03
C ARG A 174 -12.29 2.64 -1.45
#